data_ad8f28cec367b101a13045729ea631be
#
_entry.id   ad8f28cec367b101a13045729ea631be
#
_cell.length_a   1.000
_cell.length_b   1.000
_cell.length_c   1.000
_cell.angle_alpha   90.00
_cell.angle_beta   90.00
_cell.angle_gamma   90.00
#
_symmetry.space_group_name_H-M   'P 1'
#
loop_
_entity.id
_entity.type
_entity.pdbx_description
1 polymer ?
#
loop_
_entity_poly.entity_id
_entity_poly.type
_entity_poly.pdbx_seq_one_letter_code
_entity_poly.pdbx_strand_id
1 'polypeptide(L)'
;EGMLEFITPIPHSYPGNVVLTDDIGILEDSPCPYGRPGQRFRIVGRLKKAEVRGCGDILSPKLVFQQKEGTEIKSDSHLDIQYFRGTLKGNTGEERLQGIISCLNDKLDWLRQQPVEALIGIIGEVSKKWLSDERFSFLKDKGLLFLSNWCEASHLRQIAEEGLRGNMRYCDTFLHFPNSSKHFLKANSRGLACHWMAGNVQILGVFALVQCIITKNVNLLKVSAKDDGVFRALL
;
A
#
# COMPACT_ATOMS: atom_id res chain seq x y z
N GLU A 1 30.82 3.32 -11.24
CA GLU A 1 29.49 3.87 -11.51
C GLU A 1 28.95 3.26 -12.81
N GLY A 2 27.73 2.81 -12.84
CA GLY A 2 27.10 2.22 -14.02
C GLY A 2 25.60 2.00 -13.84
N MET A 3 24.92 1.55 -14.91
CA MET A 3 23.52 1.16 -14.84
C MET A 3 23.37 -0.12 -14.01
N LEU A 4 22.29 -0.19 -13.23
CA LEU A 4 21.98 -1.37 -12.44
C LEU A 4 21.29 -2.42 -13.29
N GLU A 5 21.83 -3.62 -13.29
CA GLU A 5 21.22 -4.82 -13.87
C GLU A 5 20.88 -5.80 -12.76
N PHE A 6 19.62 -6.21 -12.71
CA PHE A 6 19.15 -7.24 -11.78
C PHE A 6 19.07 -8.58 -12.48
N ILE A 7 19.79 -9.56 -11.96
CA ILE A 7 19.75 -10.94 -12.42
C ILE A 7 19.10 -11.77 -11.32
N THR A 8 17.96 -12.42 -11.60
CA THR A 8 17.27 -13.29 -10.64
C THR A 8 16.94 -14.63 -11.27
N PRO A 9 17.21 -15.73 -10.57
CA PRO A 9 16.83 -17.08 -11.05
C PRO A 9 15.36 -17.42 -10.78
N ILE A 10 14.54 -16.52 -10.20
CA ILE A 10 13.21 -16.83 -9.69
C ILE A 10 12.10 -15.98 -10.34
N PRO A 11 11.98 -15.87 -11.67
CA PRO A 11 10.77 -15.34 -12.29
C PRO A 11 9.77 -16.47 -12.52
N HIS A 12 8.59 -16.37 -11.92
CA HIS A 12 7.55 -17.38 -12.07
C HIS A 12 6.43 -17.02 -13.05
N SER A 13 6.26 -15.73 -13.37
CA SER A 13 5.11 -15.27 -14.13
C SER A 13 5.47 -14.54 -15.44
N TYR A 14 6.76 -14.21 -15.64
CA TYR A 14 7.18 -13.48 -16.83
C TYR A 14 8.72 -13.55 -16.97
N PRO A 15 9.29 -13.55 -18.18
CA PRO A 15 10.73 -13.69 -18.40
C PRO A 15 11.48 -12.39 -17.98
N GLY A 16 11.63 -12.20 -16.67
CA GLY A 16 12.33 -11.10 -16.04
C GLY A 16 13.62 -11.51 -15.34
N ASN A 17 14.29 -12.54 -15.83
CA ASN A 17 15.53 -13.09 -15.25
C ASN A 17 16.66 -12.08 -15.25
N VAL A 18 16.69 -11.21 -16.26
CA VAL A 18 17.67 -10.15 -16.42
C VAL A 18 16.92 -8.87 -16.72
N VAL A 19 17.02 -7.89 -15.83
CA VAL A 19 16.36 -6.59 -15.98
C VAL A 19 17.42 -5.50 -15.85
N LEU A 20 17.72 -4.85 -16.95
CA LEU A 20 18.50 -3.62 -16.95
C LEU A 20 17.56 -2.46 -16.57
N THR A 21 17.93 -1.74 -15.53
CA THR A 21 17.14 -0.59 -15.05
C THR A 21 17.70 0.71 -15.59
N ASP A 22 16.91 1.77 -15.53
CA ASP A 22 17.39 3.13 -15.82
C ASP A 22 18.09 3.78 -14.62
N ASP A 23 18.30 3.04 -13.55
CA ASP A 23 18.96 3.54 -12.35
C ASP A 23 20.47 3.42 -12.46
N ILE A 24 21.17 4.44 -12.01
CA ILE A 24 22.62 4.49 -11.93
C ILE A 24 23.04 4.15 -10.50
N GLY A 25 23.93 3.19 -10.36
CA GLY A 25 24.47 2.76 -9.08
C GLY A 25 26.00 2.80 -9.02
N ILE A 26 26.51 2.80 -7.81
CA ILE A 26 27.91 2.65 -7.50
C ILE A 26 28.07 1.41 -6.62
N LEU A 27 28.97 0.49 -7.02
CA LEU A 27 29.38 -0.62 -6.18
C LEU A 27 30.22 -0.11 -5.01
N GLU A 28 29.97 -0.63 -3.83
CA GLU A 28 30.71 -0.29 -2.62
C GLU A 28 31.55 -1.50 -2.17
N ASP A 29 32.84 -1.30 -2.00
CA ASP A 29 33.76 -2.36 -1.58
C ASP A 29 33.71 -2.64 -0.06
N SER A 30 32.96 -1.82 0.70
CA SER A 30 32.85 -1.99 2.13
C SER A 30 31.86 -3.12 2.49
N PRO A 31 32.14 -3.94 3.51
CA PRO A 31 31.25 -5.00 3.93
C PRO A 31 29.92 -4.44 4.47
N CYS A 32 28.87 -5.25 4.36
CA CYS A 32 27.56 -4.86 4.89
C CYS A 32 27.63 -4.68 6.43
N PRO A 33 27.22 -3.52 6.99
CA PRO A 33 27.25 -3.28 8.44
C PRO A 33 26.34 -4.23 9.24
N TYR A 34 25.42 -4.91 8.56
CA TYR A 34 24.49 -5.90 9.15
C TYR A 34 24.95 -7.35 8.90
N GLY A 35 26.17 -7.58 8.44
CA GLY A 35 26.73 -8.91 8.22
C GLY A 35 26.13 -9.69 7.05
N ARG A 36 25.38 -9.07 6.13
CA ARG A 36 24.83 -9.74 4.96
C ARG A 36 25.93 -10.03 3.94
N PRO A 37 26.03 -11.26 3.39
CA PRO A 37 26.98 -11.59 2.35
C PRO A 37 26.61 -10.91 1.02
N GLY A 38 27.60 -10.67 0.16
CA GLY A 38 27.45 -10.12 -1.18
C GLY A 38 27.96 -8.69 -1.32
N GLN A 39 28.01 -8.23 -2.56
CA GLN A 39 28.41 -6.85 -2.87
C GLN A 39 27.28 -5.88 -2.54
N ARG A 40 27.67 -4.71 -2.08
CA ARG A 40 26.75 -3.60 -1.84
C ARG A 40 26.78 -2.64 -3.01
N PHE A 41 25.66 -2.01 -3.24
CA PHE A 41 25.59 -0.89 -4.17
C PHE A 41 24.69 0.22 -3.59
N ARG A 42 24.93 1.42 -4.05
CA ARG A 42 24.14 2.60 -3.73
C ARG A 42 23.59 3.21 -5.01
N ILE A 43 22.30 3.47 -5.05
CA ILE A 43 21.66 4.17 -6.16
C ILE A 43 22.01 5.65 -6.04
N VAL A 44 22.55 6.24 -7.11
CA VAL A 44 22.98 7.63 -7.16
C VAL A 44 22.12 8.49 -8.07
N GLY A 45 21.30 7.89 -8.92
CA GLY A 45 20.40 8.61 -9.81
C GLY A 45 19.79 7.75 -10.90
N ARG A 46 19.18 8.39 -11.88
CA ARG A 46 18.61 7.80 -13.09
C ARG A 46 19.22 8.43 -14.34
N LEU A 47 19.15 7.71 -15.45
CA LEU A 47 19.52 8.23 -16.75
C LEU A 47 18.66 9.44 -17.10
N LYS A 48 19.29 10.54 -17.55
CA LYS A 48 18.61 11.82 -17.83
C LYS A 48 17.53 11.76 -18.93
N LYS A 49 17.53 10.70 -19.76
CA LYS A 49 16.56 10.48 -20.84
C LYS A 49 15.53 9.38 -20.53
N ALA A 50 15.59 8.78 -19.33
CA ALA A 50 14.61 7.76 -18.96
C ALA A 50 13.23 8.39 -18.84
N GLU A 51 12.25 7.83 -19.55
CA GLU A 51 10.85 8.19 -19.35
C GLU A 51 10.44 7.88 -17.91
N VAL A 52 9.67 8.82 -17.34
CA VAL A 52 9.10 8.67 -16.00
C VAL A 52 8.05 7.54 -16.05
N ARG A 53 8.42 6.33 -15.63
CA ARG A 53 7.52 5.15 -15.59
C ARG A 53 7.55 4.50 -14.22
N GLY A 54 6.43 4.50 -13.51
CA GLY A 54 6.22 3.74 -12.27
C GLY A 54 6.20 4.53 -10.97
N CYS A 55 6.05 3.82 -9.86
CA CYS A 55 5.87 4.41 -8.53
C CYS A 55 7.09 5.20 -8.01
N GLY A 56 8.28 5.01 -8.61
CA GLY A 56 9.51 5.76 -8.27
C GLY A 56 9.59 7.15 -8.88
N ASP A 57 8.71 7.47 -9.82
CA ASP A 57 8.75 8.70 -10.63
C ASP A 57 8.22 9.95 -9.92
N ILE A 58 7.84 9.81 -8.67
CA ILE A 58 7.42 10.92 -7.82
C ILE A 58 8.62 11.78 -7.38
N LEU A 59 9.82 11.28 -7.54
CA LEU A 59 11.03 12.08 -7.40
C LEU A 59 11.24 12.89 -8.70
N SER A 60 10.50 14.00 -8.79
CA SER A 60 10.67 14.99 -9.85
C SER A 60 12.16 15.28 -10.09
N PRO A 61 12.62 15.44 -11.35
CA PRO A 61 14.02 15.77 -11.66
C PRO A 61 14.53 17.08 -11.03
N LYS A 62 13.71 17.79 -10.27
CA LYS A 62 14.09 18.95 -9.47
C LYS A 62 14.58 18.62 -8.05
N LEU A 63 14.47 17.38 -7.60
CA LEU A 63 15.16 16.92 -6.40
C LEU A 63 16.52 16.32 -6.79
N VAL A 64 17.39 17.15 -7.33
CA VAL A 64 18.83 16.98 -7.10
C VAL A 64 18.98 16.94 -5.60
N PHE A 65 19.37 15.80 -5.05
CA PHE A 65 19.84 15.69 -3.69
C PHE A 65 21.06 16.59 -3.52
N GLN A 66 20.84 17.88 -3.33
CA GLN A 66 21.75 18.65 -2.53
C GLN A 66 21.58 18.11 -1.12
N GLN A 67 22.48 17.24 -0.69
CA GLN A 67 22.75 17.07 0.72
C GLN A 67 23.09 18.46 1.28
N LYS A 68 22.11 19.22 1.69
CA LYS A 68 22.31 20.25 2.66
C LYS A 68 22.46 19.52 3.99
N GLU A 69 23.71 19.33 4.36
CA GLU A 69 24.06 19.09 5.76
C GLU A 69 23.29 20.11 6.60
N GLY A 70 22.54 19.63 7.58
CA GLY A 70 21.99 20.46 8.65
C GLY A 70 20.70 21.21 8.35
N THR A 71 19.75 20.63 7.64
CA THR A 71 18.39 21.16 7.75
C THR A 71 17.73 20.52 8.97
N GLU A 72 17.74 21.23 10.09
CA GLU A 72 16.79 20.97 11.19
C GLU A 72 15.40 20.82 10.56
N ILE A 73 14.81 19.63 10.72
CA ILE A 73 13.40 19.41 10.41
C ILE A 73 12.66 20.32 11.38
N LYS A 74 12.23 21.49 10.90
CA LYS A 74 11.34 22.34 11.68
C LYS A 74 10.12 21.49 11.99
N SER A 75 9.89 21.26 13.26
CA SER A 75 8.85 20.41 13.84
C SER A 75 7.41 20.94 13.64
N ASP A 76 7.23 21.93 12.80
CA ASP A 76 5.95 22.53 12.44
C ASP A 76 5.40 22.00 11.10
N SER A 77 5.50 20.69 10.88
CA SER A 77 4.77 20.10 9.76
C SER A 77 3.27 20.12 10.10
N HIS A 78 2.56 21.01 9.47
CA HIS A 78 1.10 21.06 9.53
C HIS A 78 0.56 19.73 8.99
N LEU A 79 0.00 18.90 9.88
CA LEU A 79 -0.66 17.66 9.48
C LEU A 79 -2.04 18.01 8.89
N ASP A 80 -2.16 17.95 7.56
CA ASP A 80 -3.42 18.09 6.86
C ASP A 80 -4.16 16.75 6.86
N ILE A 81 -5.27 16.68 7.63
CA ILE A 81 -6.09 15.49 7.75
C ILE A 81 -7.30 15.64 6.84
N GLN A 82 -7.29 14.96 5.71
CA GLN A 82 -8.36 15.01 4.71
C GLN A 82 -9.60 14.21 5.12
N TYR A 83 -9.40 13.08 5.83
CA TYR A 83 -10.49 12.21 6.25
C TYR A 83 -10.17 11.53 7.59
N PHE A 84 -11.00 11.80 8.59
CA PHE A 84 -10.97 11.11 9.88
C PHE A 84 -12.33 11.18 10.56
N ARG A 85 -12.88 10.02 10.96
CA ARG A 85 -14.09 9.94 11.77
C ARG A 85 -13.71 9.77 13.23
N GLY A 86 -13.60 10.86 13.96
CA GLY A 86 -13.28 10.85 15.39
C GLY A 86 -12.97 12.24 15.90
N THR A 87 -12.75 12.36 17.21
CA THR A 87 -12.31 13.61 17.83
C THR A 87 -10.80 13.63 17.85
N LEU A 88 -10.19 14.55 17.11
CA LEU A 88 -8.75 14.79 17.15
C LEU A 88 -8.39 15.49 18.44
N LYS A 89 -7.48 14.86 19.20
CA LYS A 89 -6.88 15.44 20.40
C LYS A 89 -5.43 15.78 20.10
N GLY A 90 -4.97 16.91 20.63
CA GLY A 90 -3.59 17.37 20.50
C GLY A 90 -3.45 18.69 19.74
N ASN A 91 -2.40 19.42 20.07
CA ASN A 91 -2.09 20.76 19.52
C ASN A 91 -1.03 20.68 18.43
N THR A 92 -0.18 19.64 18.46
CA THR A 92 0.89 19.41 17.46
C THR A 92 0.48 18.36 16.43
N GLY A 93 1.16 18.33 15.29
CA GLY A 93 0.96 17.30 14.27
C GLY A 93 1.27 15.89 14.80
N GLU A 94 2.27 15.76 15.65
CA GLU A 94 2.66 14.49 16.26
C GLU A 94 1.60 13.99 17.26
N GLU A 95 1.10 14.84 18.16
CA GLU A 95 0.03 14.48 19.09
C GLU A 95 -1.24 14.05 18.35
N ARG A 96 -1.59 14.74 17.27
CA ARG A 96 -2.74 14.37 16.44
C ARG A 96 -2.53 13.02 15.76
N LEU A 97 -1.35 12.74 15.23
CA LEU A 97 -1.01 11.47 14.62
C LEU A 97 -1.09 10.33 15.64
N GLN A 98 -0.55 10.52 16.85
CA GLN A 98 -0.66 9.54 17.91
C GLN A 98 -2.12 9.30 18.33
N GLY A 99 -2.94 10.35 18.37
CA GLY A 99 -4.38 10.25 18.61
C GLY A 99 -5.10 9.42 17.55
N ILE A 100 -4.75 9.59 16.27
CA ILE A 100 -5.30 8.78 15.17
C ILE A 100 -4.88 7.32 15.31
N ILE A 101 -3.61 7.05 15.56
CA ILE A 101 -3.08 5.70 15.74
C ILE A 101 -3.78 4.99 16.90
N SER A 102 -3.95 5.66 18.04
CA SER A 102 -4.69 5.12 19.18
C SER A 102 -6.12 4.77 18.79
N CYS A 103 -6.85 5.68 18.17
CA CYS A 103 -8.22 5.46 17.73
C CYS A 103 -8.35 4.29 16.73
N LEU A 104 -7.39 4.14 15.82
CA LEU A 104 -7.36 3.01 14.89
C LEU A 104 -7.12 1.68 15.62
N ASN A 105 -6.21 1.66 16.58
CA ASN A 105 -5.93 0.47 17.38
C ASN A 105 -7.13 0.06 18.23
N ASP A 106 -7.88 1.01 18.79
CA ASP A 106 -9.11 0.74 19.54
C ASP A 106 -10.19 0.05 18.69
N LYS A 107 -10.16 0.24 17.37
CA LYS A 107 -11.09 -0.39 16.41
C LYS A 107 -10.60 -1.73 15.88
N LEU A 108 -9.35 -2.09 16.12
CA LEU A 108 -8.75 -3.30 15.57
C LEU A 108 -9.45 -4.57 16.04
N ASP A 109 -9.80 -4.66 17.32
CA ASP A 109 -10.45 -5.86 17.87
C ASP A 109 -11.88 -6.02 17.34
N TRP A 110 -12.60 -4.91 17.15
CA TRP A 110 -13.87 -4.94 16.46
C TRP A 110 -13.74 -5.46 15.03
N LEU A 111 -12.75 -4.96 14.26
CA LEU A 111 -12.52 -5.38 12.88
C LEU A 111 -12.13 -6.87 12.80
N ARG A 112 -11.32 -7.35 13.74
CA ARG A 112 -10.92 -8.76 13.82
C ARG A 112 -12.10 -9.71 14.02
N GLN A 113 -13.15 -9.26 14.69
CA GLN A 113 -14.37 -10.03 14.95
C GLN A 113 -15.32 -10.07 13.75
N GLN A 114 -15.18 -9.16 12.77
CA GLN A 114 -16.05 -9.16 11.60
C GLN A 114 -15.73 -10.37 10.73
N PRO A 115 -16.76 -11.13 10.24
CA PRO A 115 -16.53 -12.17 9.25
C PRO A 115 -15.93 -11.59 7.97
N VAL A 116 -14.94 -12.27 7.39
CA VAL A 116 -14.30 -11.83 6.13
C VAL A 116 -15.34 -11.67 5.01
N GLU A 117 -16.32 -12.56 4.95
CA GLU A 117 -17.42 -12.50 3.98
C GLU A 117 -18.26 -11.22 4.12
N ALA A 118 -18.51 -10.76 5.35
CA ALA A 118 -19.24 -9.52 5.60
C ALA A 118 -18.44 -8.31 5.11
N LEU A 119 -17.13 -8.28 5.34
CA LEU A 119 -16.25 -7.21 4.84
C LEU A 119 -16.25 -7.16 3.31
N ILE A 120 -16.13 -8.31 2.65
CA ILE A 120 -16.20 -8.42 1.18
C ILE A 120 -17.56 -7.93 0.68
N GLY A 121 -18.65 -8.35 1.32
CA GLY A 121 -19.99 -7.93 0.96
C GLY A 121 -20.17 -6.41 1.02
N ILE A 122 -19.72 -5.78 2.10
CA ILE A 122 -19.78 -4.31 2.26
C ILE A 122 -18.98 -3.60 1.15
N ILE A 123 -17.76 -4.05 0.87
CA ILE A 123 -16.93 -3.46 -0.17
C ILE A 123 -17.60 -3.60 -1.55
N GLY A 124 -18.17 -4.78 -1.84
CA GLY A 124 -18.91 -5.01 -3.08
C GLY A 124 -20.12 -4.10 -3.23
N GLU A 125 -20.89 -3.85 -2.16
CA GLU A 125 -22.02 -2.91 -2.21
C GLU A 125 -21.56 -1.45 -2.38
N VAL A 126 -20.47 -1.05 -1.72
CA VAL A 126 -19.88 0.28 -1.93
C VAL A 126 -19.43 0.46 -3.39
N SER A 127 -18.78 -0.55 -3.97
CA SER A 127 -18.30 -0.49 -5.36
C SER A 127 -19.44 -0.31 -6.39
N LYS A 128 -20.61 -0.91 -6.15
CA LYS A 128 -21.79 -0.70 -6.99
C LYS A 128 -22.29 0.75 -6.91
N LYS A 129 -22.25 1.36 -5.71
CA LYS A 129 -22.63 2.76 -5.54
C LYS A 129 -21.73 3.72 -6.30
N TRP A 130 -20.43 3.42 -6.44
CA TRP A 130 -19.52 4.25 -7.21
C TRP A 130 -19.95 4.39 -8.68
N LEU A 131 -20.59 3.38 -9.27
CA LEU A 131 -21.06 3.44 -10.66
C LEU A 131 -22.45 4.07 -10.81
N SER A 132 -23.30 3.93 -9.81
CA SER A 132 -24.71 4.37 -9.86
C SER A 132 -24.92 5.82 -9.37
N ASP A 133 -24.04 6.35 -8.54
CA ASP A 133 -24.17 7.65 -7.93
C ASP A 133 -23.41 8.72 -8.74
N GLU A 134 -24.10 9.76 -9.16
CA GLU A 134 -23.56 10.85 -9.98
C GLU A 134 -22.39 11.59 -9.32
N ARG A 135 -22.30 11.55 -7.99
CA ARG A 135 -21.18 12.16 -7.24
C ARG A 135 -19.82 11.62 -7.66
N PHE A 136 -19.77 10.41 -8.19
CA PHE A 136 -18.53 9.76 -8.66
C PHE A 136 -18.27 9.94 -10.16
N SER A 137 -19.12 10.68 -10.88
CA SER A 137 -19.00 10.84 -12.33
C SER A 137 -17.65 11.36 -12.80
N PHE A 138 -17.01 12.24 -12.02
CA PHE A 138 -15.68 12.79 -12.31
C PHE A 138 -14.54 11.77 -12.21
N LEU A 139 -14.80 10.57 -11.67
CA LEU A 139 -13.83 9.47 -11.57
C LEU A 139 -13.93 8.49 -12.75
N LYS A 140 -14.93 8.62 -13.62
CA LYS A 140 -15.15 7.68 -14.74
C LYS A 140 -13.91 7.56 -15.62
N ASP A 141 -13.33 8.69 -15.99
CA ASP A 141 -12.13 8.74 -16.83
C ASP A 141 -10.84 8.39 -16.07
N LYS A 142 -10.91 8.26 -14.75
CA LYS A 142 -9.79 7.87 -13.87
C LYS A 142 -9.77 6.37 -13.55
N GLY A 143 -10.58 5.55 -14.26
CA GLY A 143 -10.59 4.11 -14.10
C GLY A 143 -11.61 3.57 -13.09
N LEU A 144 -12.65 4.34 -12.75
CA LEU A 144 -13.67 3.95 -11.77
C LEU A 144 -14.36 2.63 -12.12
N LEU A 145 -14.66 2.39 -13.39
CA LEU A 145 -15.27 1.15 -13.85
C LEU A 145 -14.37 -0.06 -13.55
N PHE A 146 -13.07 0.08 -13.84
CA PHE A 146 -12.10 -0.98 -13.53
C PHE A 146 -12.02 -1.23 -12.02
N LEU A 147 -11.96 -0.17 -11.21
CA LEU A 147 -11.93 -0.28 -9.75
C LEU A 147 -13.20 -0.96 -9.22
N SER A 148 -14.38 -0.57 -9.70
CA SER A 148 -15.64 -1.15 -9.29
C SER A 148 -15.74 -2.65 -9.62
N ASN A 149 -15.36 -3.03 -10.83
CA ASN A 149 -15.31 -4.44 -11.24
C ASN A 149 -14.31 -5.24 -10.41
N TRP A 150 -13.16 -4.65 -10.09
CA TRP A 150 -12.16 -5.31 -9.24
C TRP A 150 -12.66 -5.50 -7.80
N CYS A 151 -13.45 -4.55 -7.28
CA CYS A 151 -14.05 -4.61 -5.95
C CYS A 151 -15.35 -5.42 -5.91
N GLU A 152 -15.77 -6.06 -6.99
CA GLU A 152 -16.94 -6.94 -6.99
C GLU A 152 -16.74 -8.09 -5.99
N ALA A 153 -17.78 -8.40 -5.21
CA ALA A 153 -17.68 -9.38 -4.13
C ALA A 153 -17.22 -10.77 -4.59
N SER A 154 -17.64 -11.21 -5.78
CA SER A 154 -17.21 -12.47 -6.40
C SER A 154 -15.70 -12.51 -6.65
N HIS A 155 -15.16 -11.42 -7.21
CA HIS A 155 -13.73 -11.30 -7.49
C HIS A 155 -12.90 -11.17 -6.21
N LEU A 156 -13.38 -10.39 -5.24
CA LEU A 156 -12.69 -10.26 -3.94
C LEU A 156 -12.65 -11.59 -3.17
N ARG A 157 -13.70 -12.43 -3.26
CA ARG A 157 -13.67 -13.80 -2.70
C ARG A 157 -12.58 -14.62 -3.36
N GLN A 158 -12.53 -14.61 -4.69
CA GLN A 158 -11.50 -15.33 -5.43
C GLN A 158 -10.09 -14.91 -5.00
N ILE A 159 -9.81 -13.61 -4.96
CA ILE A 159 -8.51 -13.08 -4.53
C ILE A 159 -8.19 -13.52 -3.08
N ALA A 160 -9.17 -13.44 -2.18
CA ALA A 160 -8.97 -13.83 -0.79
C ALA A 160 -8.72 -15.34 -0.65
N GLU A 161 -9.44 -16.18 -1.39
CA GLU A 161 -9.23 -17.62 -1.41
C GLU A 161 -7.86 -18.00 -1.97
N GLU A 162 -7.47 -17.43 -3.12
CA GLU A 162 -6.15 -17.66 -3.72
C GLU A 162 -5.01 -17.24 -2.77
N GLY A 163 -5.13 -16.07 -2.16
CA GLY A 163 -4.14 -15.55 -1.20
C GLY A 163 -4.08 -16.33 0.12
N LEU A 164 -5.17 -17.01 0.49
CA LEU A 164 -5.34 -17.73 1.75
C LEU A 164 -5.42 -19.26 1.55
N ARG A 165 -4.67 -19.80 0.63
CA ARG A 165 -4.54 -21.25 0.41
C ARG A 165 -5.86 -21.96 0.13
N GLY A 166 -6.76 -21.33 -0.59
CA GLY A 166 -8.05 -21.87 -0.99
C GLY A 166 -9.17 -21.69 0.03
N ASN A 167 -8.94 -20.97 1.13
CA ASN A 167 -10.01 -20.74 2.11
C ASN A 167 -9.85 -19.41 2.85
N MET A 168 -10.65 -18.42 2.48
CA MET A 168 -10.61 -17.10 3.11
C MET A 168 -11.02 -17.11 4.60
N ARG A 169 -11.72 -18.14 5.07
CA ARG A 169 -12.10 -18.29 6.49
C ARG A 169 -10.91 -18.48 7.43
N TYR A 170 -9.70 -18.68 6.90
CA TYR A 170 -8.49 -18.56 7.71
C TYR A 170 -8.34 -17.19 8.38
N CYS A 171 -8.95 -16.15 7.85
CA CYS A 171 -9.01 -14.83 8.52
C CYS A 171 -9.95 -14.81 9.73
N ASP A 172 -10.89 -15.73 9.83
CA ASP A 172 -11.93 -15.74 10.87
C ASP A 172 -11.60 -16.69 12.01
N THR A 173 -11.16 -17.90 11.68
CA THR A 173 -11.00 -18.97 12.65
C THR A 173 -9.85 -19.90 12.31
N PHE A 174 -9.48 -20.75 13.27
CA PHE A 174 -8.55 -21.85 13.03
C PHE A 174 -9.23 -22.93 12.19
N LEU A 175 -8.61 -23.29 11.08
CA LEU A 175 -9.02 -24.38 10.22
C LEU A 175 -7.86 -25.34 10.02
N HIS A 176 -8.17 -26.56 9.63
CA HIS A 176 -7.12 -27.52 9.29
C HIS A 176 -6.21 -26.99 8.19
N PHE A 177 -4.92 -27.20 8.36
CA PHE A 177 -3.96 -26.93 7.29
C PHE A 177 -4.27 -27.84 6.10
N PRO A 178 -4.20 -27.35 4.86
CA PRO A 178 -4.42 -28.21 3.69
C PRO A 178 -3.59 -29.49 3.75
N ASN A 179 -4.24 -30.62 3.56
CA ASN A 179 -3.63 -31.95 3.59
C ASN A 179 -3.04 -32.39 4.95
N SER A 180 -3.46 -31.75 6.07
CA SER A 180 -3.04 -32.17 7.41
C SER A 180 -4.24 -32.14 8.37
N SER A 181 -4.48 -33.28 9.02
CA SER A 181 -5.48 -33.40 10.10
C SER A 181 -4.95 -32.95 11.47
N LYS A 182 -3.64 -32.75 11.60
CA LYS A 182 -2.98 -32.45 12.89
C LYS A 182 -2.64 -30.99 13.10
N HIS A 183 -2.62 -30.19 12.02
CA HIS A 183 -2.21 -28.79 12.09
C HIS A 183 -3.36 -27.87 11.75
N PHE A 184 -3.50 -26.84 12.56
CA PHE A 184 -4.47 -25.77 12.37
C PHE A 184 -3.76 -24.48 11.97
N LEU A 185 -4.39 -23.71 11.11
CA LEU A 185 -3.91 -22.41 10.64
C LEU A 185 -4.99 -21.36 10.86
N LYS A 186 -4.59 -20.17 11.25
CA LYS A 186 -5.38 -18.94 11.25
C LYS A 186 -4.51 -17.81 10.76
N ALA A 187 -5.03 -17.01 9.85
CA ALA A 187 -4.39 -15.77 9.44
C ALA A 187 -4.68 -14.66 10.46
N ASN A 188 -3.63 -14.11 11.04
CA ASN A 188 -3.76 -13.00 11.99
C ASN A 188 -3.43 -11.68 11.29
N SER A 189 -4.27 -10.67 11.51
CA SER A 189 -3.97 -9.31 11.06
C SER A 189 -2.68 -8.79 11.70
N ARG A 190 -1.91 -8.01 10.94
CA ARG A 190 -0.71 -7.33 11.43
C ARG A 190 -1.04 -6.18 12.39
N GLY A 191 -2.26 -5.67 12.36
CA GLY A 191 -2.71 -4.54 13.15
C GLY A 191 -2.86 -3.28 12.30
N LEU A 192 -2.03 -2.28 12.52
CA LEU A 192 -2.01 -1.05 11.75
C LEU A 192 -1.19 -1.20 10.48
N ALA A 193 -1.81 -0.98 9.34
CA ALA A 193 -1.15 -0.89 8.04
C ALA A 193 -1.01 0.59 7.63
N CYS A 194 0.22 1.01 7.35
CA CYS A 194 0.51 2.35 6.84
C CYS A 194 0.71 2.30 5.33
N HIS A 195 -0.07 3.08 4.60
CA HIS A 195 -0.03 3.16 3.14
C HIS A 195 0.57 4.48 2.69
N TRP A 196 1.59 4.41 1.85
CA TRP A 196 2.19 5.56 1.17
C TRP A 196 1.70 5.59 -0.27
N MET A 197 0.73 6.44 -0.55
CA MET A 197 0.03 6.42 -1.83
C MET A 197 0.84 7.12 -2.92
N ALA A 198 0.94 6.46 -4.09
CA ALA A 198 1.53 7.04 -5.29
C ALA A 198 0.62 8.14 -5.87
N GLY A 199 1.21 9.21 -6.38
CA GLY A 199 0.44 10.34 -6.92
C GLY A 199 0.12 10.22 -8.41
N ASN A 200 0.67 9.24 -9.12
CA ASN A 200 0.51 9.08 -10.56
C ASN A 200 -0.67 8.16 -10.94
N VAL A 201 -1.02 7.18 -10.10
CA VAL A 201 -2.16 6.28 -10.30
C VAL A 201 -2.92 6.11 -8.99
N GLN A 202 -3.81 7.04 -8.75
CA GLN A 202 -4.50 7.17 -7.46
C GLN A 202 -5.32 5.93 -7.11
N ILE A 203 -6.05 5.35 -8.07
CA ILE A 203 -6.91 4.19 -7.81
C ILE A 203 -6.15 2.93 -7.34
N LEU A 204 -4.85 2.80 -7.65
CA LEU A 204 -4.06 1.64 -7.21
C LEU A 204 -3.96 1.54 -5.68
N GLY A 205 -4.00 2.66 -4.99
CA GLY A 205 -3.98 2.66 -3.54
C GLY A 205 -5.22 2.04 -2.91
N VAL A 206 -6.36 2.08 -3.62
CA VAL A 206 -7.60 1.47 -3.15
C VAL A 206 -7.49 -0.05 -3.12
N PHE A 207 -6.76 -0.67 -4.05
CA PHE A 207 -6.51 -2.12 -4.02
C PHE A 207 -5.77 -2.56 -2.77
N ALA A 208 -4.70 -1.84 -2.41
CA ALA A 208 -3.95 -2.12 -1.19
C ALA A 208 -4.82 -1.94 0.07
N LEU A 209 -5.62 -0.86 0.10
CA LEU A 209 -6.56 -0.59 1.18
C LEU A 209 -7.58 -1.72 1.33
N VAL A 210 -8.23 -2.13 0.24
CA VAL A 210 -9.23 -3.21 0.24
C VAL A 210 -8.63 -4.52 0.72
N GLN A 211 -7.46 -4.91 0.23
CA GLN A 211 -6.76 -6.12 0.68
C GLN A 211 -6.43 -6.07 2.18
N CYS A 212 -6.01 -4.91 2.69
CA CYS A 212 -5.76 -4.73 4.11
C CYS A 212 -7.02 -4.80 4.96
N ILE A 213 -8.16 -4.27 4.48
CA ILE A 213 -9.45 -4.39 5.16
C ILE A 213 -9.91 -5.85 5.22
N ILE A 214 -9.84 -6.58 4.10
CA ILE A 214 -10.22 -8.01 4.04
C ILE A 214 -9.35 -8.85 4.99
N THR A 215 -8.07 -8.52 5.12
CA THR A 215 -7.15 -9.17 6.06
C THR A 215 -7.20 -8.58 7.48
N LYS A 216 -8.25 -7.78 7.77
CA LYS A 216 -8.59 -7.25 9.11
C LYS A 216 -7.52 -6.36 9.73
N ASN A 217 -6.84 -5.56 8.90
CA ASN A 217 -5.94 -4.52 9.38
C ASN A 217 -6.65 -3.16 9.39
N VAL A 218 -6.39 -2.35 10.41
CA VAL A 218 -6.75 -0.93 10.40
C VAL A 218 -5.75 -0.16 9.54
N ASN A 219 -6.18 0.93 8.91
CA ASN A 219 -5.42 1.53 7.83
C ASN A 219 -5.16 3.02 8.09
N LEU A 220 -3.91 3.42 7.94
CA LEU A 220 -3.47 4.81 7.93
C LEU A 220 -2.92 5.12 6.54
N LEU A 221 -3.52 6.09 5.86
CA LEU A 221 -3.16 6.44 4.49
C LEU A 221 -2.47 7.81 4.46
N LYS A 222 -1.26 7.85 3.93
CA LYS A 222 -0.61 9.10 3.52
C LYS A 222 -0.90 9.30 2.04
N VAL A 223 -1.82 10.20 1.75
CA VAL A 223 -2.24 10.55 0.39
C VAL A 223 -1.19 11.47 -0.26
N SER A 224 -1.02 11.37 -1.57
CA SER A 224 -0.15 12.26 -2.33
C SER A 224 -0.69 13.69 -2.33
N ALA A 225 0.19 14.67 -2.31
CA ALA A 225 -0.19 16.07 -2.50
C ALA A 225 -0.80 16.38 -3.90
N LYS A 226 -0.65 15.44 -4.84
CA LYS A 226 -1.25 15.51 -6.18
C LYS A 226 -2.62 14.79 -6.26
N ASP A 227 -3.14 14.31 -5.14
CA ASP A 227 -4.47 13.71 -5.12
C ASP A 227 -5.55 14.77 -5.30
N ASP A 228 -6.31 14.65 -6.39
CA ASP A 228 -7.41 15.55 -6.73
C ASP A 228 -8.70 15.23 -5.94
N GLY A 229 -8.56 14.72 -4.72
CA GLY A 229 -9.69 14.33 -3.88
C GLY A 229 -10.27 12.95 -4.19
N VAL A 230 -9.59 12.13 -4.98
CA VAL A 230 -10.04 10.78 -5.37
C VAL A 230 -10.26 9.90 -4.15
N PHE A 231 -9.27 9.79 -3.26
CA PHE A 231 -9.41 8.99 -2.05
C PHE A 231 -10.53 9.49 -1.14
N ARG A 232 -10.62 10.80 -0.96
CA ARG A 232 -11.69 11.41 -0.15
C ARG A 232 -13.08 11.13 -0.70
N ALA A 233 -13.21 11.03 -2.02
CA ALA A 233 -14.48 10.73 -2.65
C ALA A 233 -14.85 9.23 -2.52
N LEU A 234 -13.87 8.32 -2.59
CA LEU A 234 -14.08 6.88 -2.56
C LEU A 234 -14.28 6.31 -1.14
N LEU A 235 -13.80 7.01 -0.11
CA LEU A 235 -13.93 6.64 1.30
C LEU A 235 -15.16 7.26 1.96
#